data_b9bab40f0c95506067eff3dca0eb1362
#
_entry.id   b9bab40f0c95506067eff3dca0eb1362
#
_cell.length_a   1.000
_cell.length_b   1.000
_cell.length_c   1.000
_cell.angle_alpha   90.00
_cell.angle_beta   90.00
_cell.angle_gamma   90.00
#
_symmetry.space_group_name_H-M   'P 1'
#
loop_
_entity.id
_entity.type
_entity.pdbx_description
1 polymer ?
#
loop_
_entity_poly.entity_id
_entity_poly.type
_entity_poly.pdbx_seq_one_letter_code
_entity_poly.pdbx_strand_id
1 'polypeptide(L)'
;APVSMPDDADGDHICNIVDTDNDNDGVLDLSDDFPYDETEWLDTDGDGEGNNGDTDDDGDGWPDVDEPNCGTDPLDDNSIPIDFDRDMFCDSTDEDDDNDGVLDWDDAFPFDDTEQYDTDGDGIGNNADFDDDGDGWYDNVEAICGTDALAVNSIPDDVDEDDSCNEMDEDDDGYGILDNSDAFPQDPNEWQDRNNDGLGD
;
A
#
# COMPACT_ATOMS: atom_id res chain seq x y z
N ALA A 1 -56.15 9.65 47.35
CA ALA A 1 -55.23 9.65 46.21
C ALA A 1 -54.77 8.20 46.04
N PRO A 2 -54.64 7.64 44.82
CA PRO A 2 -53.99 6.36 44.67
C PRO A 2 -52.57 6.52 45.19
N VAL A 3 -52.17 5.57 46.05
CA VAL A 3 -50.76 5.43 46.44
C VAL A 3 -50.08 4.90 45.19
N SER A 4 -49.17 5.71 44.62
CA SER A 4 -48.33 5.17 43.54
C SER A 4 -47.49 4.03 44.15
N MET A 5 -47.50 2.89 43.54
CA MET A 5 -46.57 1.84 43.89
C MET A 5 -45.16 2.42 43.67
N PRO A 6 -44.20 2.14 44.56
CA PRO A 6 -42.82 2.51 44.29
C PRO A 6 -42.35 1.83 42.97
N ASP A 7 -41.43 2.47 42.29
CA ASP A 7 -40.80 1.93 41.08
C ASP A 7 -40.02 0.68 41.46
N ASP A 8 -40.23 -0.40 40.71
CA ASP A 8 -39.70 -1.75 40.87
C ASP A 8 -39.49 -2.30 39.44
N ALA A 9 -38.25 -2.21 38.95
CA ALA A 9 -37.94 -2.36 37.54
C ALA A 9 -37.94 -3.85 37.12
N ASP A 10 -37.37 -4.70 37.95
CA ASP A 10 -37.26 -6.17 37.71
C ASP A 10 -38.46 -6.95 38.27
N GLY A 11 -39.30 -6.35 39.16
CA GLY A 11 -40.49 -6.95 39.72
C GLY A 11 -40.25 -7.94 40.86
N ASP A 12 -39.12 -7.86 41.52
CA ASP A 12 -38.72 -8.74 42.64
C ASP A 12 -39.37 -8.35 43.96
N HIS A 13 -40.09 -7.21 44.01
CA HIS A 13 -40.77 -6.60 45.17
C HIS A 13 -39.85 -5.80 46.12
N ILE A 14 -38.59 -5.53 45.73
CA ILE A 14 -37.74 -4.52 46.32
C ILE A 14 -37.88 -3.25 45.46
N CYS A 15 -38.06 -2.11 46.02
CA CYS A 15 -38.17 -0.91 45.20
C CYS A 15 -36.78 -0.36 44.83
N ASN A 16 -36.63 0.20 43.64
CA ASN A 16 -35.37 0.71 43.08
C ASN A 16 -34.54 1.60 44.00
N ILE A 17 -35.16 2.31 44.97
CA ILE A 17 -34.44 3.18 45.89
C ILE A 17 -33.66 2.45 46.97
N VAL A 18 -33.94 1.17 47.20
CA VAL A 18 -33.30 0.33 48.23
C VAL A 18 -32.76 -0.95 47.63
N ASP A 19 -33.06 -1.20 46.40
CA ASP A 19 -32.43 -2.24 45.62
C ASP A 19 -30.99 -1.82 45.30
N THR A 20 -30.15 -2.75 45.01
CA THR A 20 -28.74 -2.54 44.64
C THR A 20 -28.43 -3.15 43.25
N ASP A 21 -29.42 -3.79 42.60
CA ASP A 21 -29.36 -4.42 41.33
C ASP A 21 -30.77 -4.32 40.73
N ASN A 22 -31.09 -3.16 40.19
CA ASN A 22 -32.45 -2.72 39.85
C ASN A 22 -33.11 -3.48 38.73
N ASP A 23 -32.36 -4.17 37.87
CA ASP A 23 -32.85 -4.95 36.73
C ASP A 23 -32.56 -6.46 36.85
N ASN A 24 -31.79 -6.85 37.92
CA ASN A 24 -31.48 -8.22 38.26
C ASN A 24 -30.63 -8.95 37.17
N ASP A 25 -29.80 -8.22 36.46
CA ASP A 25 -28.86 -8.80 35.48
C ASP A 25 -27.63 -9.41 36.14
N GLY A 26 -27.37 -9.07 37.43
CA GLY A 26 -26.26 -9.56 38.25
C GLY A 26 -25.10 -8.56 38.39
N VAL A 27 -25.19 -7.39 37.77
CA VAL A 27 -24.29 -6.26 37.96
C VAL A 27 -24.96 -5.26 38.92
N LEU A 28 -24.22 -4.73 39.87
CA LEU A 28 -24.79 -3.80 40.83
C LEU A 28 -24.92 -2.41 40.20
N ASP A 29 -26.00 -1.66 40.50
CA ASP A 29 -26.28 -0.30 40.01
C ASP A 29 -25.09 0.66 40.03
N LEU A 30 -24.17 0.50 40.99
CA LEU A 30 -22.99 1.37 41.12
C LEU A 30 -21.88 1.02 40.12
N SER A 31 -21.99 -0.11 39.47
CA SER A 31 -21.00 -0.65 38.51
C SER A 31 -21.65 -0.93 37.15
N ASP A 32 -22.90 -0.52 37.02
CA ASP A 32 -23.74 -0.73 35.88
C ASP A 32 -24.04 0.61 35.20
N ASP A 33 -23.72 0.73 33.93
CA ASP A 33 -23.98 1.93 33.13
C ASP A 33 -25.47 2.04 32.75
N PHE A 34 -26.19 0.85 32.78
CA PHE A 34 -27.62 0.73 32.43
C PHE A 34 -28.48 0.11 33.55
N PRO A 35 -28.56 0.65 34.78
CA PRO A 35 -29.14 -0.01 35.95
C PRO A 35 -30.64 -0.35 35.89
N TYR A 36 -31.28 -0.25 34.75
CA TYR A 36 -32.68 -0.54 34.48
C TYR A 36 -32.89 -1.37 33.21
N ASP A 37 -31.83 -1.85 32.59
CA ASP A 37 -31.89 -2.66 31.36
C ASP A 37 -31.13 -3.97 31.54
N GLU A 38 -31.85 -5.06 31.84
CA GLU A 38 -31.31 -6.40 32.12
C GLU A 38 -30.45 -7.00 30.97
N THR A 39 -30.34 -6.29 29.85
CA THR A 39 -29.60 -6.74 28.66
C THR A 39 -28.28 -6.00 28.48
N GLU A 40 -28.06 -4.91 29.23
CA GLU A 40 -26.88 -4.05 29.08
C GLU A 40 -26.30 -3.70 30.47
N TRP A 41 -24.96 -3.63 30.57
CA TRP A 41 -24.28 -3.27 31.83
C TRP A 41 -23.01 -2.44 31.64
N LEU A 42 -22.52 -2.32 30.41
CA LEU A 42 -21.29 -1.60 30.10
C LEU A 42 -21.50 -0.72 28.86
N ASP A 43 -20.98 0.50 28.94
CA ASP A 43 -20.96 1.53 27.89
C ASP A 43 -19.51 2.02 27.80
N THR A 44 -18.72 1.40 26.91
CA THR A 44 -17.27 1.61 26.88
C THR A 44 -16.91 2.98 26.34
N ASP A 45 -17.60 3.47 25.29
CA ASP A 45 -17.34 4.78 24.68
C ASP A 45 -18.17 5.93 25.29
N GLY A 46 -19.23 5.59 26.04
CA GLY A 46 -20.08 6.57 26.74
C GLY A 46 -21.11 7.25 25.84
N ASP A 47 -21.52 6.63 24.74
CA ASP A 47 -22.47 7.21 23.80
C ASP A 47 -23.94 6.96 24.19
N GLY A 48 -24.18 6.01 25.12
CA GLY A 48 -25.50 5.65 25.67
C GLY A 48 -26.15 4.46 25.02
N GLU A 49 -25.49 3.74 24.11
CA GLU A 49 -25.78 2.40 23.67
C GLU A 49 -24.87 1.43 24.44
N GLY A 50 -25.37 0.27 24.87
CA GLY A 50 -24.58 -0.67 25.64
C GLY A 50 -23.82 -1.62 24.73
N ASN A 51 -22.69 -2.14 25.21
CA ASN A 51 -21.79 -2.99 24.43
C ASN A 51 -22.45 -4.25 23.82
N ASN A 52 -23.56 -4.76 24.41
CA ASN A 52 -24.24 -5.89 23.81
C ASN A 52 -25.10 -5.49 22.60
N GLY A 53 -25.48 -4.24 22.50
CA GLY A 53 -26.30 -3.69 21.42
C GLY A 53 -25.48 -2.88 20.42
N ASP A 54 -24.33 -2.36 20.84
CA ASP A 54 -23.43 -1.58 20.03
C ASP A 54 -22.70 -2.45 19.00
N THR A 55 -22.16 -1.88 17.99
CA THR A 55 -21.37 -2.52 16.93
C THR A 55 -19.94 -1.94 16.85
N ASP A 56 -19.65 -0.94 17.69
CA ASP A 56 -18.38 -0.20 17.77
C ASP A 56 -18.19 0.23 19.23
N ASP A 57 -17.94 -0.78 20.12
CA ASP A 57 -18.00 -0.65 21.58
C ASP A 57 -17.13 0.45 22.17
N ASP A 58 -16.00 0.76 21.54
CA ASP A 58 -15.06 1.79 22.03
C ASP A 58 -15.10 3.11 21.25
N GLY A 59 -15.90 3.16 20.18
CA GLY A 59 -16.14 4.37 19.41
C GLY A 59 -14.95 4.85 18.57
N ASP A 60 -14.01 3.94 18.21
CA ASP A 60 -12.84 4.28 17.41
C ASP A 60 -13.15 4.37 15.90
N GLY A 61 -14.29 3.82 15.50
CA GLY A 61 -14.81 3.82 14.13
C GLY A 61 -14.66 2.49 13.40
N TRP A 62 -14.09 1.48 14.07
CA TRP A 62 -14.03 0.10 13.57
C TRP A 62 -15.12 -0.77 14.22
N PRO A 63 -15.77 -1.63 13.45
CA PRO A 63 -16.74 -2.55 14.04
C PRO A 63 -16.07 -3.65 14.87
N ASP A 64 -16.65 -3.98 16.04
CA ASP A 64 -16.16 -5.03 16.94
C ASP A 64 -15.92 -6.37 16.25
N VAL A 65 -16.70 -6.67 15.21
CA VAL A 65 -16.62 -7.95 14.49
C VAL A 65 -15.38 -8.04 13.60
N ASP A 66 -14.83 -6.91 13.19
CA ASP A 66 -13.69 -6.83 12.27
C ASP A 66 -12.37 -6.74 13.04
N GLU A 67 -12.35 -6.07 14.19
CA GLU A 67 -11.16 -5.82 14.96
C GLU A 67 -10.37 -7.06 15.39
N PRO A 68 -11.00 -8.16 15.90
CA PRO A 68 -10.27 -9.37 16.23
C PRO A 68 -9.54 -10.01 15.04
N ASN A 69 -10.05 -9.81 13.81
CA ASN A 69 -9.39 -10.28 12.59
C ASN A 69 -8.20 -9.39 12.24
N CYS A 70 -8.29 -8.11 12.57
CA CYS A 70 -7.22 -7.12 12.42
C CYS A 70 -6.18 -7.18 13.55
N GLY A 71 -6.50 -7.92 14.65
CA GLY A 71 -5.61 -8.08 15.79
C GLY A 71 -5.69 -6.95 16.80
N THR A 72 -6.79 -6.21 16.80
CA THR A 72 -7.12 -5.11 17.73
C THR A 72 -8.13 -5.53 18.80
N ASP A 73 -8.38 -4.68 19.78
CA ASP A 73 -9.26 -4.91 20.93
C ASP A 73 -10.48 -4.00 20.84
N PRO A 74 -11.70 -4.55 20.60
CA PRO A 74 -12.93 -3.75 20.45
C PRO A 74 -13.36 -2.95 21.69
N LEU A 75 -12.59 -2.96 22.76
CA LEU A 75 -12.86 -2.20 23.98
C LEU A 75 -11.76 -1.18 24.31
N ASP A 76 -10.82 -0.93 23.41
CA ASP A 76 -9.71 0.04 23.60
C ASP A 76 -9.57 0.98 22.40
N ASP A 77 -10.11 2.17 22.49
CA ASP A 77 -10.11 3.25 21.50
C ASP A 77 -8.72 3.68 20.99
N ASN A 78 -7.66 3.15 21.57
CA ASN A 78 -6.28 3.35 21.12
C ASN A 78 -5.75 2.13 20.34
N SER A 79 -6.52 1.05 20.26
CA SER A 79 -6.16 -0.20 19.59
C SER A 79 -6.66 -0.26 18.14
N ILE A 80 -6.48 0.80 17.40
CA ILE A 80 -7.01 1.02 16.03
C ILE A 80 -6.31 0.10 15.02
N PRO A 81 -7.05 -0.61 14.15
CA PRO A 81 -6.49 -1.35 13.05
C PRO A 81 -5.64 -0.49 12.09
N ILE A 82 -4.56 -1.07 11.55
CA ILE A 82 -3.82 -0.44 10.46
C ILE A 82 -4.59 -0.69 9.17
N ASP A 83 -4.85 0.37 8.43
CA ASP A 83 -5.60 0.44 7.18
C ASP A 83 -4.96 1.55 6.34
N PHE A 84 -4.07 1.16 5.44
CA PHE A 84 -3.20 2.10 4.73
C PHE A 84 -3.99 2.95 3.73
N ASP A 85 -4.86 2.34 2.95
CA ASP A 85 -5.64 2.99 1.89
C ASP A 85 -6.98 3.56 2.38
N ARG A 86 -7.42 3.16 3.60
CA ARG A 86 -8.62 3.63 4.30
C ARG A 86 -9.93 3.20 3.64
N ASP A 87 -9.97 1.98 3.20
CA ASP A 87 -11.17 1.39 2.60
C ASP A 87 -12.02 0.58 3.59
N MET A 88 -11.59 0.50 4.88
CA MET A 88 -12.21 -0.26 5.98
C MET A 88 -11.96 -1.77 5.90
N PHE A 89 -10.95 -2.20 5.15
CA PHE A 89 -10.28 -3.47 5.34
C PHE A 89 -8.91 -3.18 5.96
N CYS A 90 -8.52 -3.89 7.00
CA CYS A 90 -7.20 -3.68 7.60
C CYS A 90 -6.14 -4.44 6.82
N ASP A 91 -4.91 -3.92 6.78
CA ASP A 91 -3.77 -4.49 6.05
C ASP A 91 -3.57 -6.00 6.29
N SER A 92 -3.93 -6.52 7.48
CA SER A 92 -3.80 -7.95 7.79
C SER A 92 -4.84 -8.84 7.11
N THR A 93 -5.90 -8.29 6.57
CA THR A 93 -7.02 -8.99 5.93
C THR A 93 -7.30 -8.50 4.52
N ASP A 94 -6.69 -7.40 4.12
CA ASP A 94 -6.69 -6.91 2.77
C ASP A 94 -5.78 -7.76 1.88
N GLU A 95 -5.97 -7.74 0.61
CA GLU A 95 -5.15 -8.40 -0.40
C GLU A 95 -4.44 -7.39 -1.31
N ASP A 96 -4.73 -6.07 -1.15
CA ASP A 96 -4.24 -4.95 -1.96
C ASP A 96 -4.20 -3.70 -1.07
N ASP A 97 -3.19 -3.66 -0.16
CA ASP A 97 -3.09 -2.74 0.98
C ASP A 97 -3.07 -1.25 0.60
N ASP A 98 -2.71 -0.90 -0.65
CA ASP A 98 -2.68 0.49 -1.13
C ASP A 98 -3.71 0.80 -2.22
N ASN A 99 -4.50 -0.23 -2.63
CA ASN A 99 -5.58 -0.13 -3.61
C ASN A 99 -5.14 0.38 -5.00
N ASP A 100 -3.90 0.05 -5.41
CA ASP A 100 -3.39 0.43 -6.74
C ASP A 100 -3.84 -0.55 -7.86
N GLY A 101 -4.36 -1.72 -7.46
CA GLY A 101 -4.89 -2.77 -8.32
C GLY A 101 -3.92 -3.92 -8.57
N VAL A 102 -2.75 -3.92 -7.92
CA VAL A 102 -1.83 -5.05 -7.83
C VAL A 102 -1.91 -5.60 -6.41
N LEU A 103 -2.00 -6.92 -6.30
CA LEU A 103 -2.16 -7.55 -4.99
C LEU A 103 -0.81 -7.63 -4.27
N ASP A 104 -0.77 -7.53 -2.94
CA ASP A 104 0.44 -7.46 -2.11
C ASP A 104 1.49 -8.50 -2.46
N TRP A 105 1.07 -9.74 -2.81
CA TRP A 105 2.02 -10.81 -3.14
C TRP A 105 2.64 -10.71 -4.53
N ASP A 106 2.07 -9.87 -5.41
CA ASP A 106 2.56 -9.58 -6.75
C ASP A 106 3.15 -8.17 -6.84
N ASP A 107 3.05 -7.39 -5.74
CA ASP A 107 3.51 -6.01 -5.61
C ASP A 107 4.87 -5.95 -4.88
N ALA A 108 5.81 -5.21 -5.45
CA ALA A 108 7.09 -4.93 -4.81
C ALA A 108 6.96 -3.85 -3.70
N PHE A 109 5.90 -3.04 -3.74
CA PHE A 109 5.67 -1.90 -2.85
C PHE A 109 4.23 -1.85 -2.31
N PRO A 110 3.75 -2.84 -1.53
CA PRO A 110 2.36 -3.02 -1.12
C PRO A 110 1.73 -1.86 -0.32
N PHE A 111 2.49 -0.80 -0.05
CA PHE A 111 2.07 0.40 0.68
C PHE A 111 2.40 1.68 -0.11
N ASP A 112 2.57 1.61 -1.43
CA ASP A 112 2.83 2.77 -2.29
C ASP A 112 2.03 2.68 -3.59
N ASP A 113 0.85 3.29 -3.61
CA ASP A 113 -0.11 3.31 -4.72
C ASP A 113 0.44 3.90 -6.04
N THR A 114 1.70 4.30 -6.05
CA THR A 114 2.39 4.83 -7.22
C THR A 114 3.44 3.90 -7.82
N GLU A 115 3.80 2.83 -7.11
CA GLU A 115 4.85 1.88 -7.50
C GLU A 115 4.36 0.44 -7.35
N GLN A 116 4.62 -0.41 -8.32
CA GLN A 116 4.20 -1.82 -8.33
C GLN A 116 5.36 -2.77 -8.59
N TYR A 117 6.34 -2.32 -9.35
CA TYR A 117 7.43 -3.16 -9.84
C TYR A 117 8.78 -2.59 -9.48
N ASP A 118 9.71 -3.47 -9.16
CA ASP A 118 11.12 -3.22 -8.92
C ASP A 118 11.89 -4.25 -9.74
N THR A 119 12.27 -3.87 -10.95
CA THR A 119 12.78 -4.82 -11.95
C THR A 119 14.18 -5.31 -11.62
N ASP A 120 15.05 -4.43 -11.09
CA ASP A 120 16.43 -4.77 -10.72
C ASP A 120 16.59 -5.17 -9.25
N GLY A 121 15.59 -4.88 -8.40
CA GLY A 121 15.56 -5.26 -7.00
C GLY A 121 16.39 -4.34 -6.09
N ASP A 122 16.61 -3.08 -6.47
CA ASP A 122 17.40 -2.13 -5.68
C ASP A 122 16.58 -1.39 -4.60
N GLY A 123 15.24 -1.49 -4.65
CA GLY A 123 14.29 -0.90 -3.71
C GLY A 123 13.76 0.46 -4.15
N ILE A 124 14.00 0.86 -5.40
CA ILE A 124 13.36 1.97 -6.09
C ILE A 124 12.37 1.38 -7.09
N GLY A 125 11.15 1.89 -7.13
CA GLY A 125 10.16 1.39 -8.07
C GLY A 125 10.39 1.94 -9.48
N ASN A 126 9.97 1.18 -10.48
CA ASN A 126 10.19 1.50 -11.89
C ASN A 126 9.64 2.87 -12.31
N ASN A 127 8.63 3.42 -11.62
CA ASN A 127 8.13 4.75 -11.95
C ASN A 127 9.05 5.87 -11.43
N ALA A 128 9.85 5.60 -10.41
CA ALA A 128 10.78 6.54 -9.78
C ALA A 128 12.23 6.31 -10.21
N ASP A 129 12.55 5.13 -10.72
CA ASP A 129 13.86 4.76 -11.20
C ASP A 129 14.17 5.42 -12.56
N PHE A 130 15.39 5.49 -12.93
CA PHE A 130 15.89 5.97 -14.21
C PHE A 130 16.60 4.87 -15.02
N ASP A 131 16.85 3.71 -14.40
CA ASP A 131 17.59 2.56 -14.93
C ASP A 131 16.91 1.30 -14.38
N ASP A 132 15.68 1.04 -14.86
CA ASP A 132 14.73 0.07 -14.31
C ASP A 132 15.30 -1.35 -14.17
N ASP A 133 16.21 -1.76 -15.04
CA ASP A 133 16.79 -3.11 -15.02
C ASP A 133 18.23 -3.19 -14.49
N GLY A 134 18.81 -2.02 -14.12
CA GLY A 134 20.11 -1.91 -13.47
C GLY A 134 21.29 -2.29 -14.37
N ASP A 135 21.16 -2.19 -15.70
CA ASP A 135 22.21 -2.56 -16.64
C ASP A 135 23.23 -1.43 -16.87
N GLY A 136 22.91 -0.22 -16.41
CA GLY A 136 23.75 0.98 -16.49
C GLY A 136 23.34 1.95 -17.59
N TRP A 137 22.36 1.61 -18.41
CA TRP A 137 21.73 2.50 -19.37
C TRP A 137 20.42 3.05 -18.80
N TYR A 138 20.16 4.33 -19.05
CA TYR A 138 18.92 4.94 -18.57
C TYR A 138 17.75 4.60 -19.50
N ASP A 139 16.54 4.35 -18.98
CA ASP A 139 15.33 4.00 -19.72
C ASP A 139 15.03 4.92 -20.89
N ASN A 140 15.23 6.24 -20.68
CA ASN A 140 15.00 7.22 -21.72
C ASN A 140 16.04 7.15 -22.84
N VAL A 141 17.25 6.68 -22.57
CA VAL A 141 18.31 6.41 -23.56
C VAL A 141 17.98 5.14 -24.31
N GLU A 142 17.65 4.08 -23.61
CA GLU A 142 17.25 2.81 -24.20
C GLU A 142 16.04 2.94 -25.13
N ALA A 143 15.03 3.72 -24.72
CA ALA A 143 13.89 4.05 -25.58
C ALA A 143 14.29 4.71 -26.92
N ILE A 144 15.41 5.45 -26.95
CA ILE A 144 15.95 6.06 -28.17
C ILE A 144 16.78 5.06 -28.95
N CYS A 145 17.60 4.28 -28.25
CA CYS A 145 18.51 3.29 -28.84
C CYS A 145 17.79 2.01 -29.30
N GLY A 146 16.49 1.87 -28.93
CA GLY A 146 15.64 0.76 -29.37
C GLY A 146 15.81 -0.51 -28.56
N THR A 147 16.29 -0.40 -27.33
CA THR A 147 16.41 -1.47 -26.35
C THR A 147 15.24 -1.48 -25.36
N ASP A 148 15.21 -2.44 -24.46
CA ASP A 148 14.12 -2.68 -23.50
C ASP A 148 14.62 -2.39 -22.10
N ALA A 149 14.17 -1.29 -21.52
CA ALA A 149 14.51 -0.78 -20.19
C ALA A 149 14.15 -1.73 -19.02
N LEU A 150 13.44 -2.83 -19.29
CA LEU A 150 13.08 -3.83 -18.28
C LEU A 150 13.87 -5.14 -18.45
N ALA A 151 14.89 -5.14 -19.28
CA ALA A 151 15.57 -6.37 -19.66
C ALA A 151 17.10 -6.23 -19.63
N VAL A 152 17.73 -6.47 -18.51
CA VAL A 152 19.16 -6.33 -18.19
C VAL A 152 20.17 -6.87 -19.22
N ASN A 153 19.73 -7.63 -20.21
CA ASN A 153 20.54 -8.13 -21.33
C ASN A 153 20.21 -7.42 -22.65
N SER A 154 19.33 -6.44 -22.65
CA SER A 154 18.91 -5.69 -23.84
C SER A 154 19.74 -4.39 -23.99
N ILE A 155 21.04 -4.53 -23.93
CA ILE A 155 22.02 -3.42 -23.91
C ILE A 155 22.09 -2.75 -25.27
N PRO A 156 22.07 -1.41 -25.33
CA PRO A 156 22.31 -0.65 -26.56
C PRO A 156 23.67 -0.95 -27.22
N ASP A 157 23.70 -0.92 -28.56
CA ASP A 157 24.97 -0.98 -29.28
C ASP A 157 25.73 0.33 -29.12
N ASP A 158 26.96 0.26 -28.61
CA ASP A 158 27.89 1.35 -28.35
C ASP A 158 29.28 0.85 -28.75
N VAL A 159 29.76 1.26 -29.91
CA VAL A 159 30.95 0.67 -30.54
C VAL A 159 32.25 1.21 -29.97
N ASP A 160 32.30 2.47 -29.60
CA ASP A 160 33.49 3.13 -29.04
C ASP A 160 33.50 3.18 -27.51
N GLU A 161 32.42 2.73 -26.87
CA GLU A 161 32.26 2.62 -25.42
C GLU A 161 32.35 4.01 -24.72
N ASP A 162 31.73 5.04 -25.32
CA ASP A 162 31.71 6.40 -24.75
C ASP A 162 30.44 6.72 -23.96
N ASP A 163 29.55 5.72 -23.75
CA ASP A 163 28.24 5.82 -23.08
C ASP A 163 27.18 6.57 -23.94
N SER A 164 27.37 6.66 -25.25
CA SER A 164 26.41 7.12 -26.23
C SER A 164 26.11 5.97 -27.20
N CYS A 165 24.86 5.53 -27.30
CA CYS A 165 24.57 4.45 -28.26
C CYS A 165 24.67 4.95 -29.71
N ASN A 166 24.95 4.02 -30.62
CA ASN A 166 25.15 4.36 -32.03
C ASN A 166 24.00 5.16 -32.67
N GLU A 167 22.74 5.02 -32.22
CA GLU A 167 21.61 5.82 -32.68
C GLU A 167 21.66 7.28 -32.23
N MET A 168 22.40 7.59 -31.15
CA MET A 168 22.55 8.94 -30.59
C MET A 168 23.89 9.56 -30.90
N ASP A 169 24.88 8.75 -31.23
CA ASP A 169 26.22 9.19 -31.57
C ASP A 169 26.28 9.77 -33.00
N GLU A 170 27.22 10.63 -33.28
CA GLU A 170 27.52 11.18 -34.60
C GLU A 170 28.82 10.61 -35.17
N ASP A 171 29.58 9.80 -34.38
CA ASP A 171 30.89 9.22 -34.70
C ASP A 171 31.03 7.85 -34.00
N ASP A 172 30.17 6.88 -34.41
CA ASP A 172 29.92 5.58 -33.76
C ASP A 172 31.20 4.82 -33.32
N ASP A 173 32.32 5.00 -34.00
CA ASP A 173 33.54 4.27 -33.73
C ASP A 173 34.64 5.13 -33.06
N GLY A 174 34.35 6.41 -32.76
CA GLY A 174 35.25 7.34 -32.09
C GLY A 174 36.53 7.64 -32.87
N TYR A 175 36.58 7.38 -34.18
CA TYR A 175 37.75 7.63 -35.02
C TYR A 175 37.96 9.12 -35.29
N GLY A 176 36.95 9.94 -35.12
CA GLY A 176 36.96 11.39 -35.34
C GLY A 176 36.48 11.80 -36.72
N ILE A 177 35.83 10.94 -37.45
CA ILE A 177 35.11 11.18 -38.70
C ILE A 177 33.63 10.87 -38.43
N LEU A 178 32.77 11.84 -38.69
CA LEU A 178 31.33 11.67 -38.45
C LEU A 178 30.75 10.60 -39.39
N ASP A 179 29.77 9.82 -38.93
CA ASP A 179 29.12 8.72 -39.63
C ASP A 179 28.63 9.09 -41.04
N ASN A 180 28.06 10.30 -41.18
CA ASN A 180 27.58 10.77 -42.48
C ASN A 180 28.70 11.02 -43.48
N SER A 181 29.96 10.97 -43.05
CA SER A 181 31.16 11.22 -43.85
C SER A 181 32.11 10.04 -43.85
N ASP A 182 31.78 9.00 -43.05
CA ASP A 182 32.48 7.75 -42.93
C ASP A 182 31.83 6.67 -43.82
N ALA A 183 32.63 5.90 -44.52
CA ALA A 183 32.16 4.77 -45.29
C ALA A 183 31.95 3.52 -44.41
N PHE A 184 32.54 3.50 -43.20
CA PHE A 184 32.51 2.39 -42.24
C PHE A 184 32.30 2.91 -40.83
N PRO A 185 31.14 3.48 -40.50
CA PRO A 185 30.89 4.20 -39.26
C PRO A 185 31.12 3.43 -37.95
N GLN A 186 31.29 2.12 -38.02
CA GLN A 186 31.46 1.24 -36.88
C GLN A 186 32.82 0.48 -36.89
N ASP A 187 33.77 0.93 -37.74
CA ASP A 187 35.12 0.36 -37.79
C ASP A 187 36.20 1.40 -37.56
N PRO A 188 36.74 1.52 -36.34
CA PRO A 188 37.71 2.58 -35.93
C PRO A 188 39.05 2.50 -36.69
N ASN A 189 39.20 1.62 -37.66
CA ASN A 189 40.40 1.48 -38.43
C ASN A 189 40.22 1.92 -39.88
N GLU A 190 38.97 2.05 -40.36
CA GLU A 190 38.63 2.31 -41.74
C GLU A 190 37.58 3.41 -41.87
N TRP A 191 37.76 4.35 -42.80
CA TRP A 191 36.85 5.47 -43.01
C TRP A 191 36.58 5.80 -44.49
N GLN A 192 37.35 5.21 -45.41
CA GLN A 192 37.21 5.44 -46.83
C GLN A 192 37.07 4.16 -47.63
N ASP A 193 36.16 4.18 -48.59
CA ASP A 193 36.02 3.20 -49.68
C ASP A 193 35.99 3.93 -51.00
N ARG A 194 37.20 4.19 -51.56
CA ARG A 194 37.34 4.95 -52.81
C ARG A 194 36.92 4.17 -54.07
N ASN A 195 36.98 2.88 -53.97
CA ASN A 195 36.69 2.00 -55.12
C ASN A 195 35.28 1.39 -55.04
N ASN A 196 34.54 1.60 -53.97
CA ASN A 196 33.20 1.12 -53.67
C ASN A 196 33.08 -0.42 -53.71
N ASP A 197 34.07 -1.13 -53.18
CA ASP A 197 34.04 -2.57 -53.12
C ASP A 197 33.60 -3.12 -51.76
N GLY A 198 33.31 -2.22 -50.76
CA GLY A 198 32.89 -2.55 -49.42
C GLY A 198 34.04 -2.98 -48.50
N LEU A 199 35.26 -2.70 -48.87
CA LEU A 199 36.46 -2.91 -48.06
C LEU A 199 37.15 -1.55 -47.89
N GLY A 200 37.74 -1.31 -46.72
CA GLY A 200 38.53 -0.13 -46.49
C GLY A 200 39.80 -0.04 -47.35
N ASP A 201 40.23 1.17 -47.65
CA ASP A 201 41.39 1.44 -48.53
C ASP A 201 42.76 1.42 -47.78
#